data_807cf5aa16b00315b2c4104ad840fa9d
#
_entry.id   807cf5aa16b00315b2c4104ad840fa9d
#
_cell.length_a   1.000
_cell.length_b   1.000
_cell.length_c   1.000
_cell.angle_alpha   90.00
_cell.angle_beta   90.00
_cell.angle_gamma   90.00
#
_symmetry.space_group_name_H-M   'P 1'
#
loop_
_entity.id
_entity.type
_entity.pdbx_description
1 polymer ?
#
loop_
_entity_poly.entity_id
_entity_poly.type
_entity_poly.pdbx_seq_one_letter_code
_entity_poly.pdbx_strand_id
1 'polypeptide(L)'
;MGLLIALALVLGACYAPEVRDCVLACSADTDCVGGQVCTADHLCAGPALASGCAELSRDGGVDAPAPIALHIHIDGPGTVTVAGGNTCDGADCTFPIAKNVPATLTAAPHGNHPFERWTSAICMGQPAVCTFTPTADSTVAAKFD
;
A
#
# COMPACT_ATOMS: atom_id res chain seq x y z
N MET A 1 -42.34 -11.08 35.03
CA MET A 1 -42.31 -10.19 33.87
C MET A 1 -41.31 -9.03 33.99
N GLY A 2 -40.62 -8.87 35.11
CA GLY A 2 -39.67 -7.77 35.35
C GLY A 2 -38.21 -8.05 34.98
N LEU A 3 -37.79 -9.32 34.78
CA LEU A 3 -36.38 -9.69 34.57
C LEU A 3 -35.94 -9.60 33.11
N LEU A 4 -36.87 -9.68 32.16
CA LEU A 4 -36.57 -9.60 30.72
C LEU A 4 -36.39 -8.17 30.18
N ILE A 5 -36.93 -7.16 30.89
CA ILE A 5 -36.82 -5.74 30.50
C ILE A 5 -35.45 -5.16 30.91
N ALA A 6 -34.85 -5.68 31.98
CA ALA A 6 -33.52 -5.22 32.45
C ALA A 6 -32.35 -5.68 31.53
N LEU A 7 -32.52 -6.81 30.81
CA LEU A 7 -31.48 -7.33 29.95
C LEU A 7 -31.37 -6.61 28.58
N ALA A 8 -32.47 -5.96 28.15
CA ALA A 8 -32.50 -5.23 26.86
C ALA A 8 -31.80 -3.85 26.91
N LEU A 9 -31.61 -3.29 28.11
CA LEU A 9 -30.98 -1.97 28.29
C LEU A 9 -29.44 -2.01 28.37
N VAL A 10 -28.83 -3.20 28.50
CA VAL A 10 -27.38 -3.33 28.64
C VAL A 10 -26.68 -3.53 27.29
N LEU A 11 -27.41 -3.87 26.21
CA LEU A 11 -26.83 -4.12 24.88
C LEU A 11 -26.79 -2.88 23.97
N GLY A 12 -27.28 -1.73 24.41
CA GLY A 12 -27.32 -0.49 23.64
C GLY A 12 -26.13 0.47 23.82
N ALA A 13 -25.15 0.14 24.67
CA ALA A 13 -24.28 1.16 25.25
C ALA A 13 -22.81 1.11 24.78
N CYS A 14 -22.46 0.59 23.61
CA CYS A 14 -21.05 0.63 23.16
C CYS A 14 -20.85 0.60 21.64
N TYR A 15 -21.72 1.22 20.86
CA TYR A 15 -21.36 1.49 19.46
C TYR A 15 -21.20 3.00 19.29
N ALA A 16 -20.00 3.50 19.57
CA ALA A 16 -19.56 4.82 19.11
C ALA A 16 -18.68 4.58 17.89
N PRO A 17 -19.21 4.69 16.65
CA PRO A 17 -18.37 4.64 15.47
C PRO A 17 -17.38 5.82 15.52
N GLU A 18 -16.10 5.54 15.51
CA GLU A 18 -15.09 6.58 15.32
C GLU A 18 -15.26 7.16 13.90
N VAL A 19 -15.84 8.34 13.83
CA VAL A 19 -15.97 9.06 12.56
C VAL A 19 -14.61 9.70 12.28
N ARG A 20 -13.97 9.25 11.21
CA ARG A 20 -12.68 9.79 10.78
C ARG A 20 -12.85 11.23 10.28
N ASP A 21 -11.86 12.07 10.56
CA ASP A 21 -11.79 13.41 10.05
C ASP A 21 -11.71 13.41 8.50
N CYS A 22 -12.30 14.44 7.89
CA CYS A 22 -12.24 14.69 6.45
C CYS A 22 -12.90 13.62 5.53
N VAL A 23 -13.86 12.87 6.04
CA VAL A 23 -14.60 11.84 5.28
C VAL A 23 -16.03 12.24 4.99
N LEU A 24 -16.67 12.97 5.90
CA LEU A 24 -18.08 13.36 5.80
C LEU A 24 -18.20 14.78 5.24
N ALA A 25 -18.96 14.94 4.15
CA ALA A 25 -19.24 16.25 3.58
C ALA A 25 -20.23 17.04 4.43
N CYS A 26 -20.05 18.35 4.53
CA CYS A 26 -20.87 19.24 5.33
C CYS A 26 -21.10 20.59 4.64
N SER A 27 -22.17 21.28 5.07
CA SER A 27 -22.43 22.67 4.69
C SER A 27 -22.41 23.60 5.91
N ALA A 28 -22.57 23.04 7.11
CA ALA A 28 -22.51 23.73 8.39
C ALA A 28 -22.02 22.79 9.49
N ASP A 29 -21.58 23.35 10.62
CA ASP A 29 -21.10 22.55 11.77
C ASP A 29 -22.16 21.58 12.31
N THR A 30 -23.45 21.91 12.14
CA THR A 30 -24.58 21.06 12.55
C THR A 30 -24.68 19.77 11.75
N ASP A 31 -24.04 19.68 10.60
CA ASP A 31 -24.01 18.48 9.74
C ASP A 31 -22.98 17.47 10.24
N CYS A 32 -22.06 17.91 11.10
CA CYS A 32 -20.97 17.11 11.63
C CYS A 32 -21.35 16.42 12.95
N VAL A 33 -20.83 15.23 13.18
CA VAL A 33 -21.07 14.41 14.37
C VAL A 33 -19.84 14.31 15.25
N GLY A 34 -20.01 13.91 16.51
CA GLY A 34 -18.88 13.63 17.40
C GLY A 34 -18.03 14.83 17.80
N GLY A 35 -18.57 16.06 17.71
CA GLY A 35 -17.82 17.29 18.05
C GLY A 35 -16.90 17.80 16.94
N GLN A 36 -17.05 17.28 15.73
CA GLN A 36 -16.37 17.79 14.54
C GLN A 36 -17.00 19.12 14.10
N VAL A 37 -16.24 19.93 13.38
CA VAL A 37 -16.66 21.19 12.75
C VAL A 37 -16.56 21.07 11.22
N CYS A 38 -17.39 21.86 10.53
CA CYS A 38 -17.34 21.93 9.07
C CYS A 38 -16.17 22.81 8.63
N THR A 39 -15.18 22.22 7.96
CA THR A 39 -13.98 22.93 7.50
C THR A 39 -14.28 23.79 6.26
N ALA A 40 -13.32 24.64 5.87
CA ALA A 40 -13.40 25.43 4.65
C ALA A 40 -13.49 24.56 3.37
N ASP A 41 -13.08 23.31 3.44
CA ASP A 41 -13.15 22.34 2.33
C ASP A 41 -14.50 21.59 2.30
N HIS A 42 -15.49 22.01 3.11
CA HIS A 42 -16.79 21.36 3.24
C HIS A 42 -16.74 19.90 3.70
N LEU A 43 -15.78 19.58 4.58
CA LEU A 43 -15.61 18.28 5.18
C LEU A 43 -15.61 18.39 6.71
N CYS A 44 -16.23 17.43 7.38
CA CYS A 44 -16.22 17.37 8.84
C CYS A 44 -14.86 16.94 9.38
N ALA A 45 -14.30 17.74 10.30
CA ALA A 45 -13.02 17.42 10.94
C ALA A 45 -12.99 17.90 12.39
N GLY A 46 -12.08 17.35 13.17
CA GLY A 46 -11.84 17.83 14.54
C GLY A 46 -11.49 19.31 14.56
N PRO A 47 -11.77 20.02 15.69
CA PRO A 47 -11.56 21.47 15.78
C PRO A 47 -10.10 21.91 15.54
N ALA A 48 -9.13 21.01 15.68
CA ALA A 48 -7.72 21.26 15.35
C ALA A 48 -7.47 21.39 13.83
N LEU A 49 -8.39 20.87 13.00
CA LEU A 49 -8.33 20.88 11.53
C LEU A 49 -9.39 21.82 10.92
N ALA A 50 -9.93 22.76 11.71
CA ALA A 50 -10.97 23.68 11.26
C ALA A 50 -10.55 24.56 10.05
N SER A 51 -9.25 24.74 9.82
CA SER A 51 -8.72 25.50 8.68
C SER A 51 -8.81 24.75 7.34
N GLY A 52 -9.06 23.44 7.34
CA GLY A 52 -9.22 22.63 6.15
C GLY A 52 -8.62 21.23 6.27
N CYS A 53 -9.08 20.35 5.38
CA CYS A 53 -8.62 18.97 5.25
C CYS A 53 -7.43 18.82 4.28
N ALA A 54 -7.02 19.87 3.60
CA ALA A 54 -5.93 19.86 2.62
C ALA A 54 -4.58 19.47 3.23
N GLU A 55 -4.37 19.74 4.52
CA GLU A 55 -3.18 19.33 5.25
C GLU A 55 -3.11 17.80 5.39
N LEU A 56 -4.22 17.13 5.63
CA LEU A 56 -4.28 15.65 5.70
C LEU A 56 -4.10 14.99 4.33
N SER A 57 -4.45 15.69 3.25
CA SER A 57 -4.23 15.20 1.89
C SER A 57 -2.76 15.33 1.44
N ARG A 58 -1.97 16.17 2.12
CA ARG A 58 -0.53 16.31 1.88
C ARG A 58 0.30 15.24 2.58
N ASP A 59 -0.16 14.77 3.72
CA ASP A 59 0.43 13.64 4.42
C ASP A 59 -0.21 12.34 3.90
N GLY A 60 -0.06 12.06 2.61
CA GLY A 60 -0.61 10.87 1.94
C GLY A 60 -0.45 9.62 2.78
N GLY A 61 -1.46 9.35 3.63
CA GLY A 61 -1.52 8.17 4.47
C GLY A 61 -0.35 8.07 5.45
N VAL A 62 -0.52 8.59 6.67
CA VAL A 62 0.30 8.21 7.83
C VAL A 62 0.32 6.69 7.87
N ASP A 63 1.51 6.10 7.66
CA ASP A 63 1.88 4.69 7.83
C ASP A 63 2.15 3.82 6.60
N ALA A 64 2.04 4.30 5.38
CA ALA A 64 2.71 3.58 4.30
C ALA A 64 4.22 3.87 4.39
N PRO A 65 5.08 2.90 4.73
CA PRO A 65 6.52 3.12 4.73
C PRO A 65 6.93 3.64 3.35
N ALA A 66 7.80 4.68 3.34
CA ALA A 66 8.28 5.27 2.10
C ALA A 66 8.73 4.15 1.14
N PRO A 67 8.32 4.20 -0.12
CA PRO A 67 8.72 3.19 -1.09
C PRO A 67 10.24 3.18 -1.23
N ILE A 68 10.78 1.99 -1.41
CA ILE A 68 12.19 1.75 -1.68
C ILE A 68 12.38 1.40 -3.15
N ALA A 69 13.60 1.56 -3.66
CA ALA A 69 13.93 1.27 -5.05
C ALA A 69 14.24 -0.23 -5.24
N LEU A 70 13.60 -0.85 -6.22
CA LEU A 70 13.97 -2.14 -6.76
C LEU A 70 14.66 -1.93 -8.11
N HIS A 71 15.94 -2.21 -8.18
CA HIS A 71 16.71 -2.22 -9.43
C HIS A 71 16.70 -3.63 -10.02
N ILE A 72 16.29 -3.76 -11.27
CA ILE A 72 16.29 -5.03 -12.01
C ILE A 72 17.29 -4.92 -13.14
N HIS A 73 18.23 -5.87 -13.19
CA HIS A 73 19.18 -6.04 -14.30
C HIS A 73 18.86 -7.33 -15.04
N ILE A 74 18.80 -7.26 -16.37
CA ILE A 74 18.53 -8.41 -17.25
C ILE A 74 19.72 -8.64 -18.17
N ASP A 75 20.31 -9.82 -18.08
CA ASP A 75 21.34 -10.32 -18.97
C ASP A 75 20.73 -11.36 -19.91
N GLY A 76 20.66 -11.04 -21.19
CA GLY A 76 20.04 -11.87 -22.23
C GLY A 76 18.60 -11.47 -22.56
N PRO A 77 17.97 -12.17 -23.55
CA PRO A 77 16.62 -11.84 -24.02
C PRO A 77 15.53 -12.43 -23.13
N GLY A 78 14.95 -11.61 -22.30
CA GLY A 78 13.87 -11.97 -21.40
C GLY A 78 13.24 -10.77 -20.72
N THR A 79 12.22 -11.01 -19.92
CA THR A 79 11.54 -9.99 -19.10
C THR A 79 11.47 -10.41 -17.64
N VAL A 80 11.38 -9.42 -16.76
CA VAL A 80 11.09 -9.65 -15.35
C VAL A 80 9.87 -8.81 -14.97
N THR A 81 8.81 -9.47 -14.52
CA THR A 81 7.58 -8.82 -14.05
C THR A 81 7.55 -8.82 -12.54
N VAL A 82 7.28 -7.65 -11.95
CA VAL A 82 7.01 -7.47 -10.52
C VAL A 82 5.51 -7.67 -10.29
N ALA A 83 5.13 -8.43 -9.29
CA ALA A 83 3.72 -8.55 -8.90
C ALA A 83 3.12 -7.15 -8.64
N GLY A 84 1.97 -6.87 -9.25
CA GLY A 84 1.38 -5.53 -9.30
C GLY A 84 1.45 -4.85 -10.68
N GLY A 85 2.12 -5.50 -11.66
CA GLY A 85 2.02 -5.14 -13.09
C GLY A 85 3.21 -4.41 -13.70
N ASN A 86 4.25 -4.05 -12.92
CA ASN A 86 5.47 -3.46 -13.48
C ASN A 86 6.31 -4.53 -14.18
N THR A 87 6.68 -4.29 -15.43
CA THR A 87 7.52 -5.21 -16.22
C THR A 87 8.78 -4.51 -16.70
N CYS A 88 9.93 -5.14 -16.47
CA CYS A 88 11.19 -4.79 -17.04
C CYS A 88 11.39 -5.59 -18.34
N ASP A 89 11.46 -4.89 -19.47
CA ASP A 89 11.69 -5.43 -20.82
C ASP A 89 12.92 -4.76 -21.46
N GLY A 90 13.91 -4.50 -20.65
CA GLY A 90 15.18 -3.88 -21.03
C GLY A 90 16.29 -4.32 -20.10
N ALA A 91 17.53 -3.93 -20.39
CA ALA A 91 18.69 -4.36 -19.61
C ALA A 91 18.60 -3.91 -18.14
N ASP A 92 18.06 -2.72 -17.88
CA ASP A 92 17.98 -2.14 -16.53
C ASP A 92 16.67 -1.40 -16.34
N CYS A 93 16.00 -1.65 -15.21
CA CYS A 93 14.79 -0.96 -14.78
C CYS A 93 14.85 -0.65 -13.30
N THR A 94 14.09 0.38 -12.88
CA THR A 94 13.93 0.72 -11.47
C THR A 94 12.46 0.95 -11.16
N PHE A 95 11.95 0.28 -10.15
CA PHE A 95 10.55 0.40 -9.71
C PHE A 95 10.46 0.72 -8.22
N PRO A 96 9.51 1.56 -7.82
CA PRO A 96 9.19 1.73 -6.41
C PRO A 96 8.44 0.48 -5.90
N ILE A 97 8.88 -0.07 -4.77
CA ILE A 97 8.22 -1.18 -4.08
C ILE A 97 8.03 -0.85 -2.60
N ALA A 98 7.04 -1.51 -1.97
CA ALA A 98 6.75 -1.28 -0.57
C ALA A 98 7.82 -1.96 0.32
N LYS A 99 8.36 -1.18 1.26
CA LYS A 99 9.29 -1.69 2.28
C LYS A 99 8.58 -2.66 3.22
N ASN A 100 9.25 -3.75 3.59
CA ASN A 100 8.74 -4.80 4.50
C ASN A 100 7.49 -5.55 4.00
N VAL A 101 7.14 -5.42 2.71
CA VAL A 101 6.06 -6.18 2.07
C VAL A 101 6.68 -7.20 1.12
N PRO A 102 6.24 -8.48 1.14
CA PRO A 102 6.73 -9.47 0.20
C PRO A 102 6.55 -9.04 -1.26
N ALA A 103 7.63 -9.05 -2.03
CA ALA A 103 7.64 -8.79 -3.47
C ALA A 103 7.88 -10.10 -4.21
N THR A 104 7.13 -10.33 -5.28
CA THR A 104 7.28 -11.50 -6.14
C THR A 104 7.69 -11.04 -7.53
N LEU A 105 8.76 -11.64 -8.03
CA LEU A 105 9.29 -11.42 -9.37
C LEU A 105 9.08 -12.68 -10.21
N THR A 106 8.71 -12.50 -11.46
CA THR A 106 8.57 -13.59 -12.43
C THR A 106 9.45 -13.29 -13.63
N ALA A 107 10.43 -14.14 -13.88
CA ALA A 107 11.27 -14.10 -15.08
C ALA A 107 10.60 -14.89 -16.21
N ALA A 108 10.44 -14.27 -17.38
CA ALA A 108 9.86 -14.89 -18.56
C ALA A 108 10.81 -14.76 -19.74
N PRO A 109 11.10 -15.86 -20.47
CA PRO A 109 12.00 -15.86 -21.61
C PRO A 109 11.37 -15.19 -22.83
N HIS A 110 12.21 -14.65 -23.71
CA HIS A 110 11.82 -14.26 -25.06
C HIS A 110 12.24 -15.34 -26.07
N GLY A 111 11.24 -15.88 -26.79
CA GLY A 111 11.50 -16.88 -27.82
C GLY A 111 12.13 -18.16 -27.27
N ASN A 112 13.28 -18.56 -27.83
CA ASN A 112 13.99 -19.78 -27.46
C ASN A 112 15.16 -19.55 -26.48
N HIS A 113 15.11 -18.47 -25.72
CA HIS A 113 16.15 -18.09 -24.76
C HIS A 113 15.66 -18.37 -23.33
N PRO A 114 15.87 -19.55 -22.78
CA PRO A 114 15.32 -19.94 -21.47
C PRO A 114 15.92 -19.09 -20.34
N PHE A 115 15.13 -18.92 -19.29
CA PHE A 115 15.64 -18.39 -18.03
C PHE A 115 16.68 -19.35 -17.46
N GLU A 116 17.90 -18.87 -17.25
CA GLU A 116 18.99 -19.67 -16.72
C GLU A 116 18.96 -19.65 -15.17
N ARG A 117 19.06 -18.45 -14.59
CA ARG A 117 19.11 -18.28 -13.14
C ARG A 117 18.98 -16.82 -12.72
N TRP A 118 18.73 -16.62 -11.44
CA TRP A 118 18.99 -15.36 -10.77
C TRP A 118 20.46 -15.28 -10.38
N THR A 119 21.10 -14.13 -10.65
CA THR A 119 22.52 -13.91 -10.33
C THR A 119 22.73 -13.04 -9.09
N SER A 120 21.68 -12.38 -8.59
CA SER A 120 21.71 -11.62 -7.33
C SER A 120 21.47 -12.51 -6.11
N ALA A 121 22.12 -12.20 -4.99
CA ALA A 121 22.00 -12.98 -3.75
C ALA A 121 20.56 -13.12 -3.24
N ILE A 122 19.71 -12.11 -3.48
CA ILE A 122 18.32 -12.07 -2.99
C ILE A 122 17.48 -13.23 -3.56
N CYS A 123 17.66 -13.54 -4.85
CA CYS A 123 16.90 -14.57 -5.55
C CYS A 123 17.73 -15.83 -5.88
N MET A 124 18.99 -15.88 -5.46
CA MET A 124 19.90 -17.00 -5.82
C MET A 124 19.30 -18.35 -5.41
N GLY A 125 19.31 -19.30 -6.36
CA GLY A 125 18.79 -20.65 -6.13
C GLY A 125 17.26 -20.78 -6.19
N GLN A 126 16.53 -19.68 -6.40
CA GLN A 126 15.09 -19.75 -6.65
C GLN A 126 14.81 -20.05 -8.14
N PRO A 127 13.65 -20.65 -8.47
CA PRO A 127 13.22 -20.85 -9.86
C PRO A 127 12.93 -19.49 -10.54
N ALA A 128 12.37 -19.51 -11.75
CA ALA A 128 11.98 -18.31 -12.48
C ALA A 128 11.04 -17.36 -11.69
N VAL A 129 10.39 -17.86 -10.65
CA VAL A 129 9.63 -17.05 -9.70
C VAL A 129 10.45 -16.89 -8.42
N CYS A 130 10.75 -15.64 -8.07
CA CYS A 130 11.47 -15.26 -6.86
C CYS A 130 10.57 -14.45 -5.94
N THR A 131 10.50 -14.81 -4.66
CA THR A 131 9.80 -14.04 -3.64
C THR A 131 10.75 -13.66 -2.52
N PHE A 132 10.74 -12.37 -2.13
CA PHE A 132 11.58 -11.85 -1.03
C PHE A 132 10.88 -10.67 -0.34
N THR A 133 11.33 -10.33 0.86
CA THR A 133 10.81 -9.17 1.62
C THR A 133 11.89 -8.09 1.67
N PRO A 134 11.75 -7.00 0.91
CA PRO A 134 12.73 -5.94 0.84
C PRO A 134 12.69 -5.06 2.10
N THR A 135 13.84 -4.79 2.72
CA THR A 135 13.98 -3.91 3.89
C THR A 135 14.69 -2.58 3.56
N ALA A 136 15.31 -2.52 2.38
CA ALA A 136 16.02 -1.35 1.83
C ALA A 136 16.03 -1.47 0.30
N ASP A 137 16.60 -0.46 -0.37
CA ASP A 137 16.83 -0.52 -1.81
C ASP A 137 17.52 -1.83 -2.17
N SER A 138 17.02 -2.47 -3.22
CA SER A 138 17.40 -3.83 -3.56
C SER A 138 17.73 -3.97 -5.04
N THR A 139 18.73 -4.80 -5.36
CA THR A 139 19.09 -5.12 -6.74
C THR A 139 18.86 -6.60 -6.99
N VAL A 140 18.13 -6.91 -8.05
CA VAL A 140 17.90 -8.27 -8.54
C VAL A 140 18.42 -8.37 -9.97
N ALA A 141 19.11 -9.45 -10.28
CA ALA A 141 19.62 -9.70 -11.63
C ALA A 141 19.16 -11.09 -12.12
N ALA A 142 18.63 -11.11 -13.33
CA ALA A 142 18.17 -12.30 -14.05
C ALA A 142 19.07 -12.57 -15.25
N LYS A 143 19.42 -13.84 -15.48
CA LYS A 143 20.16 -14.27 -16.66
C LYS A 143 19.31 -15.20 -17.52
N PHE A 144 19.32 -14.93 -18.82
CA PHE A 144 18.72 -15.73 -19.90
C PHE A 144 19.81 -16.14 -20.88
N ASP A 145 19.63 -17.31 -21.52
CA ASP A 145 20.53 -17.80 -22.56
C ASP A 145 20.41 -17.00 -23.88
#